data_06f5ddf78e757c0abf526a47de2ce35f
#
_entry.id   06f5ddf78e757c0abf526a47de2ce35f
#
_cell.length_a   1.000
_cell.length_b   1.000
_cell.length_c   1.000
_cell.angle_alpha   90.00
_cell.angle_beta   90.00
_cell.angle_gamma   90.00
#
_symmetry.space_group_name_H-M   'P 1'
#
loop_
_entity.id
_entity.type
_entity.pdbx_description
1 polymer ?
#
loop_
_entity_poly.entity_id
_entity_poly.type
_entity_poly.pdbx_seq_one_letter_code
_entity_poly.pdbx_strand_id
1 'polypeptide(L)'
;MPFEIVRNDITNMCVDAIVNTANPEPIIGYGCDAGIHKKAGPKLLEARKKIGAIGMGEVVITPAFDLDAKFVLHAVGPIWQDGNHNEEALLSRCYRTALQLAKEHNCESIAFPLLSAGNHGFPKPLALQIAIREFSSFLLENEMQIYLVVFSKDAFALSEKLFHSVASYIDENYIRDKTLDEYGISNKRDVREAELQQIRRHIERQRYMRRKAELLEMAGAAPAPQASIFEAEKSAESLPDLLSDIDAGFSETLLKLIDRTGKKDSDIYKKANVDRKLFSKIRNNPDYKPSKVTALAFAIALELDLEETRDFIGRAGYALSRSSKFDIIIEYFIKQRNYDVFEINEALFAFDQSSLGGVG
;
A
#
# COMPACT_ATOMS: atom_id res chain seq x y z
N MET A 1 4.68 -8.92 10.80
CA MET A 1 5.33 -9.21 9.52
C MET A 1 4.35 -9.02 8.40
N PRO A 2 4.77 -8.48 7.27
CA PRO A 2 3.85 -8.03 6.24
C PRO A 2 3.33 -9.18 5.38
N PHE A 3 2.16 -8.92 4.80
CA PHE A 3 1.59 -9.69 3.72
C PHE A 3 1.97 -9.04 2.39
N GLU A 4 2.41 -9.86 1.42
CA GLU A 4 2.77 -9.40 0.08
C GLU A 4 2.06 -10.21 -1.00
N ILE A 5 1.65 -9.51 -2.06
CA ILE A 5 1.17 -10.15 -3.27
C ILE A 5 2.30 -10.11 -4.28
N VAL A 6 2.75 -11.30 -4.72
CA VAL A 6 3.88 -11.45 -5.63
C VAL A 6 3.47 -12.18 -6.91
N ARG A 7 3.97 -11.67 -8.04
CA ARG A 7 3.82 -12.35 -9.32
C ARG A 7 5.04 -13.23 -9.55
N ASN A 8 4.89 -14.53 -9.29
CA ASN A 8 5.96 -15.50 -9.42
C ASN A 8 5.40 -16.91 -9.69
N ASP A 9 6.29 -17.85 -9.98
CA ASP A 9 6.02 -19.27 -9.82
C ASP A 9 6.26 -19.62 -8.34
N ILE A 10 5.25 -20.15 -7.68
CA ILE A 10 5.33 -20.49 -6.24
C ILE A 10 6.46 -21.47 -5.94
N THR A 11 6.84 -22.29 -6.90
CA THR A 11 7.95 -23.24 -6.75
C THR A 11 9.31 -22.55 -6.65
N ASN A 12 9.42 -21.29 -7.07
CA ASN A 12 10.65 -20.47 -6.99
C ASN A 12 10.72 -19.61 -5.73
N MET A 13 9.75 -19.73 -4.84
CA MET A 13 9.75 -19.01 -3.57
C MET A 13 10.74 -19.65 -2.60
N CYS A 14 11.56 -18.80 -1.98
CA CYS A 14 12.46 -19.20 -0.88
C CYS A 14 11.77 -18.82 0.44
N VAL A 15 11.08 -19.75 1.05
CA VAL A 15 10.24 -19.56 2.25
C VAL A 15 10.29 -20.80 3.14
N ASP A 16 9.84 -20.69 4.38
CA ASP A 16 9.80 -21.86 5.26
C ASP A 16 8.71 -22.86 4.86
N ALA A 17 7.57 -22.38 4.37
CA ALA A 17 6.47 -23.25 3.97
C ALA A 17 5.83 -22.81 2.64
N ILE A 18 5.50 -23.78 1.79
CA ILE A 18 4.76 -23.59 0.54
C ILE A 18 3.43 -24.33 0.66
N VAL A 19 2.33 -23.65 0.33
CA VAL A 19 1.00 -24.26 0.29
C VAL A 19 0.73 -24.83 -1.10
N ASN A 20 0.34 -26.09 -1.13
CA ASN A 20 -0.01 -26.84 -2.33
C ASN A 20 -1.54 -26.99 -2.46
N THR A 21 -2.07 -26.80 -3.65
CA THR A 21 -3.48 -27.09 -4.00
C THR A 21 -3.65 -28.58 -4.25
N ALA A 22 -3.81 -29.38 -3.19
CA ALA A 22 -3.78 -30.83 -3.27
C ALA A 22 -5.13 -31.43 -3.66
N ASN A 23 -5.07 -32.64 -4.25
CA ASN A 23 -6.24 -33.48 -4.39
C ASN A 23 -6.60 -34.18 -3.05
N PRO A 24 -7.85 -34.57 -2.83
CA PRO A 24 -8.22 -35.42 -1.69
C PRO A 24 -7.39 -36.70 -1.64
N GLU A 25 -7.32 -37.44 -2.74
CA GLU A 25 -6.48 -38.62 -2.88
C GLU A 25 -5.02 -38.26 -3.15
N PRO A 26 -4.04 -39.08 -2.75
CA PRO A 26 -2.60 -38.84 -2.97
C PRO A 26 -2.18 -39.09 -4.43
N ILE A 27 -2.72 -38.31 -5.33
CA ILE A 27 -2.43 -38.28 -6.76
C ILE A 27 -2.00 -36.86 -7.17
N ILE A 28 -1.10 -36.77 -8.14
CA ILE A 28 -0.65 -35.49 -8.69
C ILE A 28 -1.75 -34.95 -9.61
N GLY A 29 -2.19 -33.72 -9.36
CA GLY A 29 -3.16 -32.99 -10.17
C GLY A 29 -2.50 -32.17 -11.26
N TYR A 30 -3.10 -31.01 -11.55
CA TYR A 30 -2.67 -30.09 -12.60
C TYR A 30 -2.24 -28.74 -12.02
N GLY A 31 -1.60 -27.89 -12.83
CA GLY A 31 -1.25 -26.52 -12.47
C GLY A 31 -0.23 -26.47 -11.33
N CYS A 32 -0.56 -25.76 -10.25
CA CYS A 32 0.30 -25.53 -9.11
C CYS A 32 0.77 -26.86 -8.47
N ASP A 33 -0.14 -27.82 -8.26
CA ASP A 33 0.16 -29.13 -7.68
C ASP A 33 1.20 -29.90 -8.52
N ALA A 34 1.00 -29.95 -9.84
CA ALA A 34 1.97 -30.58 -10.75
C ALA A 34 3.34 -29.90 -10.70
N GLY A 35 3.39 -28.59 -10.67
CA GLY A 35 4.62 -27.79 -10.57
C GLY A 35 5.39 -28.09 -9.30
N ILE A 36 4.71 -28.09 -8.15
CA ILE A 36 5.28 -28.37 -6.84
C ILE A 36 5.82 -29.80 -6.79
N HIS A 37 5.04 -30.80 -7.21
CA HIS A 37 5.48 -32.19 -7.26
C HIS A 37 6.67 -32.41 -8.20
N LYS A 38 6.68 -31.75 -9.35
CA LYS A 38 7.79 -31.81 -10.30
C LYS A 38 9.10 -31.30 -9.71
N LYS A 39 9.06 -30.16 -9.00
CA LYS A 39 10.26 -29.53 -8.42
C LYS A 39 10.70 -30.21 -7.12
N ALA A 40 9.76 -30.63 -6.28
CA ALA A 40 10.05 -31.34 -5.02
C ALA A 40 10.57 -32.75 -5.21
N GLY A 41 10.41 -33.34 -6.40
CA GLY A 41 10.81 -34.70 -6.71
C GLY A 41 9.86 -35.80 -6.18
N PRO A 42 10.11 -37.06 -6.49
CA PRO A 42 9.18 -38.16 -6.24
C PRO A 42 8.92 -38.47 -4.76
N LYS A 43 9.83 -38.09 -3.88
CA LYS A 43 9.69 -38.25 -2.42
C LYS A 43 8.50 -37.55 -1.83
N LEU A 44 8.07 -36.40 -2.44
CA LEU A 44 6.91 -35.65 -2.00
C LEU A 44 5.62 -36.49 -2.14
N LEU A 45 5.45 -37.15 -3.29
CA LEU A 45 4.31 -38.04 -3.52
C LEU A 45 4.33 -39.26 -2.58
N GLU A 46 5.52 -39.83 -2.32
CA GLU A 46 5.68 -40.94 -1.38
C GLU A 46 5.26 -40.52 0.05
N ALA A 47 5.70 -39.33 0.50
CA ALA A 47 5.29 -38.79 1.79
C ALA A 47 3.77 -38.55 1.84
N ARG A 48 3.21 -38.01 0.76
CA ARG A 48 1.76 -37.75 0.66
C ARG A 48 0.95 -39.08 0.68
N LYS A 49 1.42 -40.13 0.04
CA LYS A 49 0.80 -41.50 0.07
C LYS A 49 0.75 -42.07 1.47
N LYS A 50 1.75 -41.82 2.32
CA LYS A 50 1.77 -42.32 3.71
C LYS A 50 0.67 -41.65 4.57
N ILE A 51 0.30 -40.43 4.25
CA ILE A 51 -0.79 -39.71 4.94
C ILE A 51 -2.15 -40.24 4.50
N GLY A 52 -2.31 -40.61 3.22
CA GLY A 52 -3.56 -41.11 2.67
C GLY A 52 -4.50 -39.98 2.20
N ALA A 53 -5.80 -40.24 2.18
CA ALA A 53 -6.84 -39.28 1.77
C ALA A 53 -6.95 -38.10 2.76
N ILE A 54 -7.24 -36.89 2.24
CA ILE A 54 -7.44 -35.67 3.01
C ILE A 54 -8.85 -35.16 2.69
N GLY A 55 -9.58 -34.76 3.72
CA GLY A 55 -10.91 -34.18 3.57
C GLY A 55 -10.91 -32.79 2.95
N MET A 56 -12.03 -32.41 2.33
CA MET A 56 -12.21 -31.05 1.83
C MET A 56 -12.17 -30.04 2.97
N GLY A 57 -11.43 -28.94 2.80
CA GLY A 57 -11.18 -27.95 3.84
C GLY A 57 -10.10 -28.35 4.85
N GLU A 58 -9.43 -29.48 4.66
CA GLU A 58 -8.34 -29.93 5.51
C GLU A 58 -6.96 -29.64 4.88
N VAL A 59 -5.96 -29.55 5.75
CA VAL A 59 -4.56 -29.30 5.37
C VAL A 59 -3.67 -30.27 6.13
N VAL A 60 -2.70 -30.85 5.43
CA VAL A 60 -1.67 -31.71 6.04
C VAL A 60 -0.29 -31.23 5.62
N ILE A 61 0.74 -31.57 6.39
CA ILE A 61 2.11 -31.11 6.19
C ILE A 61 3.05 -32.27 5.82
N THR A 62 3.99 -32.01 4.93
CA THR A 62 5.11 -32.88 4.60
C THR A 62 6.41 -32.06 4.54
N PRO A 63 7.60 -32.71 4.60
CA PRO A 63 8.85 -32.09 4.17
C PRO A 63 8.77 -31.63 2.71
N ALA A 64 9.51 -30.56 2.37
CA ALA A 64 9.49 -29.96 1.03
C ALA A 64 10.48 -30.62 0.03
N PHE A 65 11.38 -31.44 0.51
CA PHE A 65 12.42 -32.18 -0.26
C PHE A 65 13.28 -31.22 -1.11
N ASP A 66 13.18 -31.28 -2.45
CA ASP A 66 14.06 -30.52 -3.36
C ASP A 66 13.56 -29.08 -3.63
N LEU A 67 12.51 -28.61 -2.94
CA LEU A 67 12.08 -27.21 -2.96
C LEU A 67 12.93 -26.35 -2.01
N ASP A 68 13.06 -25.05 -2.32
CA ASP A 68 13.68 -24.06 -1.44
C ASP A 68 12.76 -23.68 -0.26
N ALA A 69 12.26 -24.70 0.43
CA ALA A 69 11.36 -24.59 1.58
C ALA A 69 11.63 -25.72 2.58
N LYS A 70 11.15 -25.56 3.81
CA LYS A 70 11.21 -26.64 4.81
C LYS A 70 10.04 -27.60 4.69
N PHE A 71 8.85 -27.05 4.39
CA PHE A 71 7.59 -27.79 4.40
C PHE A 71 6.73 -27.49 3.17
N VAL A 72 5.92 -28.49 2.79
CA VAL A 72 4.77 -28.33 1.89
C VAL A 72 3.49 -28.62 2.68
N LEU A 73 2.55 -27.67 2.66
CA LEU A 73 1.23 -27.80 3.25
C LEU A 73 0.22 -28.13 2.16
N HIS A 74 -0.32 -29.34 2.18
CA HIS A 74 -1.25 -29.84 1.18
C HIS A 74 -2.68 -29.46 1.58
N ALA A 75 -3.24 -28.43 0.97
CA ALA A 75 -4.59 -27.93 1.22
C ALA A 75 -5.58 -28.47 0.19
N VAL A 76 -6.65 -29.13 0.65
CA VAL A 76 -7.73 -29.59 -0.21
C VAL A 76 -8.86 -28.54 -0.19
N GLY A 77 -8.79 -27.60 -1.12
CA GLY A 77 -9.80 -26.55 -1.26
C GLY A 77 -11.09 -27.04 -1.91
N PRO A 78 -12.22 -26.35 -1.67
CA PRO A 78 -13.52 -26.68 -2.24
C PRO A 78 -13.56 -26.48 -3.76
N ILE A 79 -14.42 -27.26 -4.42
CA ILE A 79 -14.85 -27.02 -5.79
C ILE A 79 -16.07 -26.10 -5.72
N TRP A 80 -16.01 -24.99 -6.46
CA TRP A 80 -17.13 -24.04 -6.50
C TRP A 80 -18.33 -24.64 -7.24
N GLN A 81 -19.50 -24.51 -6.66
CA GLN A 81 -20.78 -24.87 -7.25
C GLN A 81 -21.63 -23.61 -7.44
N ASP A 82 -22.17 -23.06 -6.37
CA ASP A 82 -23.04 -21.90 -6.40
C ASP A 82 -22.93 -21.00 -5.14
N GLY A 83 -22.03 -21.33 -4.21
CA GLY A 83 -21.83 -20.60 -2.95
C GLY A 83 -22.76 -21.06 -1.80
N ASN A 84 -23.62 -22.06 -2.03
CA ASN A 84 -24.58 -22.56 -1.02
C ASN A 84 -24.12 -23.86 -0.34
N HIS A 85 -22.94 -24.37 -0.66
CA HIS A 85 -22.39 -25.64 -0.16
C HIS A 85 -21.24 -25.45 0.84
N ASN A 86 -21.26 -24.36 1.59
CA ASN A 86 -20.23 -23.97 2.56
C ASN A 86 -18.84 -23.75 1.94
N GLU A 87 -18.74 -23.48 0.64
CA GLU A 87 -17.47 -23.38 -0.06
C GLU A 87 -16.60 -22.26 0.51
N GLU A 88 -17.20 -21.11 0.89
CA GLU A 88 -16.46 -20.01 1.53
C GLU A 88 -15.88 -20.44 2.88
N ALA A 89 -16.66 -21.13 3.71
CA ALA A 89 -16.22 -21.62 5.02
C ALA A 89 -15.12 -22.67 4.89
N LEU A 90 -15.21 -23.55 3.90
CA LEU A 90 -14.19 -24.57 3.61
C LEU A 90 -12.90 -23.92 3.11
N LEU A 91 -12.99 -22.91 2.25
CA LEU A 91 -11.81 -22.17 1.75
C LEU A 91 -11.14 -21.38 2.89
N SER A 92 -11.92 -20.67 3.71
CA SER A 92 -11.43 -20.00 4.93
C SER A 92 -10.68 -20.97 5.84
N ARG A 93 -11.26 -22.17 6.05
CA ARG A 93 -10.65 -23.21 6.87
C ARG A 93 -9.29 -23.65 6.31
N CYS A 94 -9.14 -23.80 4.98
CA CYS A 94 -7.86 -24.13 4.36
C CYS A 94 -6.79 -23.10 4.71
N TYR A 95 -7.07 -21.80 4.52
CA TYR A 95 -6.11 -20.73 4.83
C TYR A 95 -5.75 -20.71 6.32
N ARG A 96 -6.75 -20.76 7.19
CA ARG A 96 -6.56 -20.73 8.65
C ARG A 96 -5.77 -21.92 9.15
N THR A 97 -6.09 -23.12 8.70
CA THR A 97 -5.38 -24.36 9.10
C THR A 97 -3.94 -24.33 8.59
N ALA A 98 -3.69 -23.90 7.36
CA ALA A 98 -2.33 -23.79 6.82
C ALA A 98 -1.48 -22.80 7.63
N LEU A 99 -2.01 -21.63 7.98
CA LEU A 99 -1.33 -20.64 8.83
C LEU A 99 -1.02 -21.19 10.22
N GLN A 100 -1.99 -21.89 10.82
CA GLN A 100 -1.83 -22.49 12.13
C GLN A 100 -0.76 -23.59 12.13
N LEU A 101 -0.76 -24.49 11.14
CA LEU A 101 0.27 -25.51 10.97
C LEU A 101 1.66 -24.91 10.76
N ALA A 102 1.77 -23.86 9.93
CA ALA A 102 3.03 -23.16 9.73
C ALA A 102 3.56 -22.58 11.05
N LYS A 103 2.68 -21.96 11.86
CA LYS A 103 3.03 -21.44 13.18
C LYS A 103 3.50 -22.54 14.13
N GLU A 104 2.80 -23.68 14.19
CA GLU A 104 3.15 -24.82 15.03
C GLU A 104 4.51 -25.43 14.68
N HIS A 105 4.91 -25.32 13.40
CA HIS A 105 6.21 -25.74 12.92
C HIS A 105 7.28 -24.64 12.91
N ASN A 106 7.02 -23.51 13.62
CA ASN A 106 7.94 -22.39 13.75
C ASN A 106 8.39 -21.80 12.40
N CYS A 107 7.49 -21.74 11.41
CA CYS A 107 7.75 -21.07 10.15
C CYS A 107 7.69 -19.55 10.36
N GLU A 108 8.70 -18.85 9.85
CA GLU A 108 8.73 -17.38 9.82
C GLU A 108 8.14 -16.83 8.52
N SER A 109 8.02 -17.69 7.48
CA SER A 109 7.49 -17.31 6.17
C SER A 109 6.67 -18.44 5.53
N ILE A 110 5.62 -18.04 4.79
CA ILE A 110 4.74 -18.96 4.08
C ILE A 110 4.27 -18.37 2.75
N ALA A 111 4.24 -19.19 1.70
CA ALA A 111 3.74 -18.82 0.38
C ALA A 111 2.45 -19.58 0.06
N PHE A 112 1.41 -18.86 -0.34
CA PHE A 112 0.12 -19.39 -0.77
C PHE A 112 -0.10 -19.14 -2.25
N PRO A 113 -0.64 -20.09 -3.00
CA PRO A 113 -1.33 -19.79 -4.25
C PRO A 113 -2.73 -19.26 -3.93
N LEU A 114 -3.43 -18.70 -4.91
CA LEU A 114 -4.85 -18.39 -4.75
C LEU A 114 -5.64 -19.70 -4.80
N LEU A 115 -5.96 -20.24 -3.61
CA LEU A 115 -6.57 -21.55 -3.46
C LEU A 115 -7.95 -21.62 -4.16
N SER A 116 -8.25 -22.75 -4.77
CA SER A 116 -9.48 -23.06 -5.48
C SER A 116 -9.83 -22.17 -6.68
N ALA A 117 -9.10 -21.09 -6.95
CA ALA A 117 -9.41 -20.11 -8.00
C ALA A 117 -8.99 -20.55 -9.44
N GLY A 118 -8.36 -21.72 -9.57
CA GLY A 118 -8.01 -22.37 -10.84
C GLY A 118 -9.08 -23.36 -11.28
N ASN A 119 -8.70 -24.63 -11.42
CA ASN A 119 -9.57 -25.71 -11.91
C ASN A 119 -10.82 -25.97 -11.04
N HIS A 120 -10.81 -25.56 -9.77
CA HIS A 120 -11.96 -25.68 -8.88
C HIS A 120 -13.02 -24.59 -9.13
N GLY A 121 -12.76 -23.61 -10.01
CA GLY A 121 -13.72 -22.63 -10.47
C GLY A 121 -14.22 -21.63 -9.44
N PHE A 122 -13.57 -21.53 -8.27
CA PHE A 122 -13.94 -20.54 -7.26
C PHE A 122 -13.80 -19.12 -7.83
N PRO A 123 -14.78 -18.21 -7.65
CA PRO A 123 -14.68 -16.84 -8.15
C PRO A 123 -13.44 -16.14 -7.58
N LYS A 124 -12.53 -15.72 -8.48
CA LYS A 124 -11.22 -15.16 -8.09
C LYS A 124 -11.33 -13.99 -7.12
N PRO A 125 -12.24 -12.98 -7.31
CA PRO A 125 -12.37 -11.87 -6.37
C PRO A 125 -12.79 -12.33 -4.98
N LEU A 126 -13.71 -13.30 -4.90
CA LEU A 126 -14.17 -13.85 -3.62
C LEU A 126 -13.09 -14.68 -2.94
N ALA A 127 -12.35 -15.51 -3.70
CA ALA A 127 -11.22 -16.27 -3.18
C ALA A 127 -10.12 -15.35 -2.61
N LEU A 128 -9.84 -14.24 -3.30
CA LEU A 128 -8.88 -13.24 -2.85
C LEU A 128 -9.34 -12.54 -1.57
N GLN A 129 -10.61 -12.12 -1.52
CA GLN A 129 -11.19 -11.50 -0.33
C GLN A 129 -11.12 -12.42 0.90
N ILE A 130 -11.40 -13.72 0.72
CA ILE A 130 -11.27 -14.71 1.78
C ILE A 130 -9.81 -14.85 2.22
N ALA A 131 -8.87 -14.98 1.29
CA ALA A 131 -7.45 -15.09 1.59
C ALA A 131 -6.97 -13.88 2.42
N ILE A 132 -7.24 -12.67 1.94
CA ILE A 132 -6.86 -11.42 2.62
C ILE A 132 -7.46 -11.34 4.03
N ARG A 133 -8.74 -11.68 4.19
CA ARG A 133 -9.41 -11.69 5.50
C ARG A 133 -8.72 -12.63 6.48
N GLU A 134 -8.39 -13.86 6.06
CA GLU A 134 -7.76 -14.85 6.94
C GLU A 134 -6.30 -14.45 7.26
N PHE A 135 -5.54 -13.90 6.29
CA PHE A 135 -4.19 -13.39 6.52
C PHE A 135 -4.19 -12.21 7.49
N SER A 136 -5.08 -11.26 7.28
CA SER A 136 -5.21 -10.08 8.16
C SER A 136 -5.56 -10.50 9.58
N SER A 137 -6.55 -11.37 9.75
CA SER A 137 -6.96 -11.88 11.06
C SER A 137 -5.81 -12.59 11.77
N PHE A 138 -5.06 -13.44 11.06
CA PHE A 138 -3.91 -14.14 11.63
C PHE A 138 -2.78 -13.17 12.04
N LEU A 139 -2.47 -12.18 11.20
CA LEU A 139 -1.40 -11.23 11.43
C LEU A 139 -1.68 -10.23 12.57
N LEU A 140 -2.95 -10.01 12.94
CA LEU A 140 -3.28 -9.23 14.12
C LEU A 140 -2.70 -9.84 15.41
N GLU A 141 -2.68 -11.17 15.51
CA GLU A 141 -2.22 -11.89 16.70
C GLU A 141 -0.81 -12.49 16.57
N ASN A 142 -0.36 -12.69 15.33
CA ASN A 142 0.87 -13.42 15.04
C ASN A 142 1.84 -12.59 14.19
N GLU A 143 3.09 -13.05 14.13
CA GLU A 143 4.12 -12.47 13.26
C GLU A 143 4.63 -13.56 12.29
N MET A 144 4.34 -13.38 11.01
CA MET A 144 4.77 -14.28 9.93
C MET A 144 4.79 -13.51 8.61
N GLN A 145 5.80 -13.71 7.79
CA GLN A 145 5.80 -13.20 6.42
C GLN A 145 4.90 -14.06 5.56
N ILE A 146 3.83 -13.49 5.01
CA ILE A 146 2.88 -14.20 4.16
C ILE A 146 3.01 -13.69 2.72
N TYR A 147 3.15 -14.60 1.76
CA TYR A 147 3.14 -14.29 0.34
C TYR A 147 1.92 -14.90 -0.32
N LEU A 148 1.12 -14.10 -1.01
CA LEU A 148 0.14 -14.59 -1.96
C LEU A 148 0.77 -14.57 -3.36
N VAL A 149 1.04 -15.75 -3.90
CA VAL A 149 1.73 -15.90 -5.16
C VAL A 149 0.73 -16.11 -6.28
N VAL A 150 0.74 -15.22 -7.28
CA VAL A 150 -0.13 -15.29 -8.44
C VAL A 150 0.70 -15.43 -9.71
N PHE A 151 0.27 -16.31 -10.61
CA PHE A 151 0.98 -16.60 -11.84
C PHE A 151 0.66 -15.59 -12.95
N SER A 152 -0.59 -15.14 -13.05
CA SER A 152 -1.06 -14.20 -14.07
C SER A 152 -1.86 -13.04 -13.48
N LYS A 153 -1.91 -11.92 -14.21
CA LYS A 153 -2.74 -10.75 -13.84
C LYS A 153 -4.23 -11.08 -13.78
N ASP A 154 -4.69 -12.04 -14.61
CA ASP A 154 -6.10 -12.44 -14.66
C ASP A 154 -6.57 -13.12 -13.36
N ALA A 155 -5.63 -13.49 -12.49
CA ALA A 155 -5.96 -13.97 -11.14
C ALA A 155 -6.51 -12.82 -10.25
N PHE A 156 -6.24 -11.57 -10.62
CA PHE A 156 -6.66 -10.36 -9.94
C PHE A 156 -7.70 -9.64 -10.78
N ALA A 157 -8.95 -9.94 -10.59
CA ALA A 157 -10.02 -9.02 -10.98
C ALA A 157 -10.39 -8.22 -9.72
N LEU A 158 -9.82 -7.01 -9.59
CA LEU A 158 -10.45 -5.95 -8.80
C LEU A 158 -11.95 -5.95 -9.11
N SER A 159 -12.80 -5.64 -8.16
CA SER A 159 -14.19 -5.39 -8.51
C SER A 159 -14.18 -4.41 -9.69
N GLU A 160 -14.88 -4.73 -10.76
CA GLU A 160 -14.90 -3.88 -11.97
C GLU A 160 -15.12 -2.41 -11.62
N LYS A 161 -15.96 -2.17 -10.62
CA LYS A 161 -16.25 -0.82 -10.13
C LYS A 161 -15.04 -0.12 -9.53
N LEU A 162 -14.23 -0.80 -8.71
CA LEU A 162 -13.04 -0.21 -8.10
C LEU A 162 -11.95 -0.01 -9.16
N PHE A 163 -11.74 -0.99 -10.04
CA PHE A 163 -10.78 -0.87 -11.14
C PHE A 163 -11.10 0.31 -12.05
N HIS A 164 -12.36 0.45 -12.47
CA HIS A 164 -12.79 1.59 -13.29
C HIS A 164 -12.65 2.92 -12.55
N SER A 165 -12.97 2.97 -11.26
CA SER A 165 -12.83 4.20 -10.48
C SER A 165 -11.36 4.62 -10.31
N VAL A 166 -10.47 3.69 -10.02
CA VAL A 166 -9.03 3.95 -9.90
C VAL A 166 -8.42 4.27 -11.27
N ALA A 167 -8.77 3.52 -12.32
CA ALA A 167 -8.32 3.78 -13.69
C ALA A 167 -8.75 5.16 -14.17
N SER A 168 -10.02 5.52 -14.01
CA SER A 168 -10.53 6.85 -14.36
C SER A 168 -9.80 7.96 -13.62
N TYR A 169 -9.55 7.78 -12.32
CA TYR A 169 -8.81 8.74 -11.52
C TYR A 169 -7.35 8.89 -11.97
N ILE A 170 -6.68 7.78 -12.35
CA ILE A 170 -5.33 7.80 -12.92
C ILE A 170 -5.35 8.56 -14.25
N ASP A 171 -6.28 8.22 -15.14
CA ASP A 171 -6.38 8.83 -16.48
C ASP A 171 -6.65 10.33 -16.39
N GLU A 172 -7.59 10.75 -15.55
CA GLU A 172 -7.88 12.19 -15.34
C GLU A 172 -6.67 12.97 -14.83
N ASN A 173 -5.91 12.40 -13.90
CA ASN A 173 -4.73 13.07 -13.36
C ASN A 173 -3.53 13.00 -14.33
N TYR A 174 -3.35 11.86 -15.01
CA TYR A 174 -2.26 11.67 -15.98
C TYR A 174 -2.46 12.48 -17.26
N ILE A 175 -3.71 12.54 -17.79
CA ILE A 175 -4.05 13.37 -18.94
C ILE A 175 -3.89 14.84 -18.62
N ARG A 176 -4.29 15.28 -17.41
CA ARG A 176 -4.15 16.67 -16.99
C ARG A 176 -2.69 17.13 -16.94
N ASP A 177 -1.78 16.28 -16.47
CA ASP A 177 -0.36 16.60 -16.40
C ASP A 177 0.32 16.49 -17.79
N LYS A 178 0.00 15.48 -18.61
CA LYS A 178 0.48 15.38 -20.00
C LYS A 178 -0.08 16.48 -20.88
N THR A 179 -1.34 16.86 -20.70
CA THR A 179 -1.92 17.99 -21.43
C THR A 179 -1.23 19.30 -21.06
N LEU A 180 -0.79 19.46 -19.81
CA LEU A 180 0.04 20.58 -19.39
C LEU A 180 1.46 20.53 -20.00
N ASP A 181 2.03 19.36 -20.22
CA ASP A 181 3.39 19.17 -20.74
C ASP A 181 3.46 19.13 -22.29
N GLU A 182 2.56 18.36 -22.94
CA GLU A 182 2.57 18.14 -24.40
C GLU A 182 1.74 19.18 -25.17
N TYR A 183 0.66 19.70 -24.59
CA TYR A 183 -0.19 20.75 -25.16
C TYR A 183 0.05 22.13 -24.55
N GLY A 184 1.19 22.31 -23.92
CA GLY A 184 1.59 23.53 -23.18
C GLY A 184 1.57 24.86 -23.97
N ILE A 185 1.07 24.88 -25.21
CA ILE A 185 0.84 26.10 -25.98
C ILE A 185 -0.54 26.68 -25.70
N SER A 186 -1.57 25.87 -25.45
CA SER A 186 -2.93 26.38 -25.15
C SER A 186 -3.08 26.83 -23.71
N ASN A 187 -2.56 26.06 -22.75
CA ASN A 187 -2.63 26.41 -21.32
C ASN A 187 -1.63 27.47 -20.90
N LYS A 188 -0.48 27.61 -21.57
CA LYS A 188 0.43 28.75 -21.33
C LYS A 188 -0.20 30.08 -21.72
N ARG A 189 -1.12 30.12 -22.70
CA ARG A 189 -1.92 31.31 -22.96
C ARG A 189 -2.88 31.65 -21.85
N ASP A 190 -3.63 30.67 -21.34
CA ASP A 190 -4.63 30.87 -20.28
C ASP A 190 -3.98 31.23 -18.93
N VAL A 191 -2.84 30.56 -18.58
CA VAL A 191 -2.04 30.89 -17.38
C VAL A 191 -1.39 32.26 -17.56
N ARG A 192 -0.83 32.55 -18.73
CA ARG A 192 -0.23 33.85 -19.03
C ARG A 192 -1.27 34.98 -19.10
N GLU A 193 -2.48 34.65 -19.57
CA GLU A 193 -3.59 35.58 -19.57
C GLU A 193 -4.14 35.84 -18.16
N ALA A 194 -4.22 34.82 -17.31
CA ALA A 194 -4.57 34.93 -15.90
C ALA A 194 -3.50 35.71 -15.11
N GLU A 195 -2.22 35.46 -15.34
CA GLU A 195 -1.12 36.20 -14.76
C GLU A 195 -1.13 37.68 -15.23
N LEU A 196 -1.33 37.92 -16.53
CA LEU A 196 -1.47 39.24 -17.10
C LEU A 196 -2.70 40.00 -16.53
N GLN A 197 -3.80 39.29 -16.29
CA GLN A 197 -4.96 39.86 -15.62
C GLN A 197 -4.68 40.19 -14.15
N GLN A 198 -3.95 39.37 -13.43
CA GLN A 198 -3.52 39.67 -12.05
C GLN A 198 -2.58 40.86 -12.01
N ILE A 199 -1.61 40.95 -12.92
CA ILE A 199 -0.70 42.07 -13.04
C ILE A 199 -1.48 43.34 -13.41
N ARG A 200 -2.43 43.28 -14.35
CA ARG A 200 -3.29 44.41 -14.70
C ARG A 200 -4.12 44.92 -13.51
N ARG A 201 -4.78 43.99 -12.75
CA ARG A 201 -5.52 44.34 -11.53
C ARG A 201 -4.62 44.96 -10.46
N HIS A 202 -3.37 44.49 -10.34
CA HIS A 202 -2.40 45.04 -9.40
C HIS A 202 -1.99 46.46 -9.80
N ILE A 203 -1.69 46.70 -11.09
CA ILE A 203 -1.35 48.02 -11.64
C ILE A 203 -2.55 48.98 -11.53
N GLU A 204 -3.78 48.56 -11.83
CA GLU A 204 -4.97 49.35 -11.69
C GLU A 204 -5.23 49.72 -10.23
N ARG A 205 -5.01 48.80 -9.30
CA ARG A 205 -5.13 49.07 -7.84
C ARG A 205 -4.08 50.07 -7.37
N GLN A 206 -2.85 49.97 -7.86
CA GLN A 206 -1.82 50.97 -7.55
C GLN A 206 -2.14 52.33 -8.16
N ARG A 207 -2.61 52.37 -9.41
CA ARG A 207 -3.05 53.61 -10.05
C ARG A 207 -4.24 54.26 -9.32
N TYR A 208 -5.19 53.45 -8.87
CA TYR A 208 -6.31 53.91 -8.08
C TYR A 208 -5.85 54.50 -6.74
N MET A 209 -4.95 53.81 -6.03
CA MET A 209 -4.42 54.30 -4.76
C MET A 209 -3.60 55.59 -4.92
N ARG A 210 -2.82 55.68 -5.99
CA ARG A 210 -2.04 56.88 -6.30
C ARG A 210 -2.94 58.06 -6.64
N ARG A 211 -3.99 57.85 -7.46
CA ARG A 211 -4.98 58.86 -7.79
C ARG A 211 -5.81 59.31 -6.58
N LYS A 212 -6.08 58.36 -5.69
CA LYS A 212 -6.76 58.67 -4.41
C LYS A 212 -5.87 59.49 -3.47
N ALA A 213 -4.56 59.21 -3.44
CA ALA A 213 -3.59 59.98 -2.68
C ALA A 213 -3.45 61.40 -3.23
N GLU A 214 -3.35 61.58 -4.57
CA GLU A 214 -3.29 62.86 -5.26
C GLU A 214 -4.57 63.68 -5.02
N LEU A 215 -5.73 63.06 -5.01
CA LEU A 215 -7.00 63.71 -4.71
C LEU A 215 -7.13 64.14 -3.23
N LEU A 216 -6.54 63.38 -2.31
CA LEU A 216 -6.47 63.74 -0.89
C LEU A 216 -5.48 64.89 -0.63
N GLU A 217 -4.37 64.95 -1.35
CA GLU A 217 -3.41 66.05 -1.29
C GLU A 217 -4.06 67.37 -1.84
N MET A 218 -4.83 67.27 -2.95
CA MET A 218 -5.55 68.40 -3.51
C MET A 218 -6.72 68.90 -2.61
N ALA A 219 -7.22 68.05 -1.73
CA ALA A 219 -8.30 68.38 -0.81
C ALA A 219 -7.82 69.05 0.51
N GLY A 220 -6.53 69.34 0.68
CA GLY A 220 -5.97 70.06 1.81
C GLY A 220 -6.08 69.33 3.15
N ALA A 221 -6.26 68.04 3.13
CA ALA A 221 -6.15 67.20 4.33
C ALA A 221 -4.68 67.02 4.68
N ALA A 222 -4.31 67.36 5.92
CA ALA A 222 -2.95 67.15 6.43
C ALA A 222 -2.48 65.72 6.16
N PRO A 223 -1.24 65.52 5.73
CA PRO A 223 -0.73 64.17 5.44
C PRO A 223 -0.86 63.35 6.70
N ALA A 224 -1.61 62.25 6.63
CA ALA A 224 -1.52 61.20 7.63
C ALA A 224 -0.03 60.82 7.79
N PRO A 225 0.46 60.60 9.03
CA PRO A 225 1.85 60.30 9.23
C PRO A 225 2.25 59.18 8.26
N GLN A 226 3.27 59.48 7.47
CA GLN A 226 3.91 58.47 6.63
C GLN A 226 4.21 57.29 7.53
N ALA A 227 3.42 56.23 7.38
CA ALA A 227 3.86 54.93 7.80
C ALA A 227 5.18 54.76 7.05
N SER A 228 6.27 54.85 7.79
CA SER A 228 7.59 54.48 7.32
C SER A 228 7.39 53.15 6.61
N ILE A 229 7.71 53.16 5.32
CA ILE A 229 8.00 51.93 4.65
C ILE A 229 9.15 51.35 5.47
N PHE A 230 8.79 50.57 6.48
CA PHE A 230 9.70 49.54 6.94
C PHE A 230 9.95 48.75 5.68
N GLU A 231 11.01 49.06 4.98
CA GLU A 231 11.84 47.99 4.42
C GLU A 231 11.94 46.98 5.54
N ALA A 232 11.13 45.95 5.46
CA ALA A 232 11.41 44.73 6.13
C ALA A 232 12.74 44.31 5.47
N GLU A 233 13.86 44.82 5.99
CA GLU A 233 15.05 44.04 6.05
C GLU A 233 14.56 42.72 6.61
N LYS A 234 14.32 41.74 5.70
CA LYS A 234 14.36 40.35 6.09
C LYS A 234 15.71 40.24 6.76
N SER A 235 15.70 40.30 8.08
CA SER A 235 16.83 39.82 8.85
C SER A 235 17.08 38.45 8.27
N ALA A 236 18.15 38.30 7.53
CA ALA A 236 18.58 37.00 7.05
C ALA A 236 18.85 36.22 8.32
N GLU A 237 17.85 35.41 8.72
CA GLU A 237 18.02 34.45 9.81
C GLU A 237 19.32 33.73 9.52
N SER A 238 20.23 33.77 10.48
CA SER A 238 21.52 33.12 10.27
C SER A 238 21.32 31.63 10.08
N LEU A 239 22.14 30.98 9.24
CA LEU A 239 22.04 29.52 9.05
C LEU A 239 22.00 28.74 10.38
N PRO A 240 22.73 29.12 11.44
CA PRO A 240 22.58 28.53 12.77
C PRO A 240 21.19 28.71 13.39
N ASP A 241 20.53 29.88 13.20
CA ASP A 241 19.18 30.12 13.74
C ASP A 241 18.16 29.26 13.02
N LEU A 242 18.24 29.14 11.68
CA LEU A 242 17.41 28.23 10.89
C LEU A 242 17.62 26.76 11.25
N LEU A 243 18.85 26.37 11.61
CA LEU A 243 19.16 25.00 12.04
C LEU A 243 18.73 24.72 13.49
N SER A 244 18.53 25.74 14.32
CA SER A 244 18.02 25.58 15.69
C SER A 244 16.51 25.35 15.76
N ASP A 245 15.78 25.68 14.68
CA ASP A 245 14.31 25.57 14.59
C ASP A 245 13.88 24.43 13.66
N ILE A 246 14.66 23.35 13.64
CA ILE A 246 14.34 22.17 12.85
C ILE A 246 13.15 21.44 13.48
N ASP A 247 12.10 21.26 12.71
CA ASP A 247 10.92 20.47 13.07
C ASP A 247 11.28 19.02 13.46
N ALA A 248 10.43 18.43 14.30
CA ALA A 248 10.55 17.01 14.66
C ALA A 248 10.66 16.13 13.44
N GLY A 249 11.63 15.23 13.42
CA GLY A 249 11.85 14.29 12.32
C GLY A 249 10.71 13.27 12.18
N PHE A 250 10.81 12.43 11.15
CA PHE A 250 9.78 11.42 10.85
C PHE A 250 9.49 10.49 12.04
N SER A 251 10.53 9.93 12.65
CA SER A 251 10.38 8.95 13.75
C SER A 251 9.67 9.56 14.96
N GLU A 252 10.07 10.74 15.38
CA GLU A 252 9.43 11.43 16.50
C GLU A 252 7.98 11.81 16.20
N THR A 253 7.71 12.29 14.97
CA THR A 253 6.35 12.63 14.54
C THR A 253 5.47 11.39 14.49
N LEU A 254 5.98 10.24 13.99
CA LEU A 254 5.26 8.98 13.99
C LEU A 254 4.83 8.58 15.40
N LEU A 255 5.75 8.61 16.35
CA LEU A 255 5.44 8.22 17.74
C LEU A 255 4.40 9.16 18.38
N LYS A 256 4.52 10.47 18.17
CA LYS A 256 3.52 11.45 18.63
C LYS A 256 2.12 11.19 18.02
N LEU A 257 2.07 10.84 16.74
CA LEU A 257 0.81 10.51 16.08
C LEU A 257 0.22 9.20 16.63
N ILE A 258 1.04 8.18 16.89
CA ILE A 258 0.59 6.93 17.53
C ILE A 258 0.02 7.21 18.90
N ASP A 259 0.72 7.97 19.74
CA ASP A 259 0.28 8.34 21.10
C ASP A 259 -1.07 9.08 21.07
N ARG A 260 -1.30 9.96 20.08
CA ARG A 260 -2.59 10.65 19.88
C ARG A 260 -3.74 9.70 19.59
N THR A 261 -3.49 8.55 18.95
CA THR A 261 -4.55 7.56 18.67
C THR A 261 -4.97 6.77 19.91
N GLY A 262 -4.16 6.73 20.95
CA GLY A 262 -4.35 5.87 22.14
C GLY A 262 -4.21 4.37 21.85
N LYS A 263 -3.83 3.99 20.63
CA LYS A 263 -3.61 2.59 20.23
C LYS A 263 -2.20 2.14 20.59
N LYS A 264 -1.99 0.82 20.66
CA LYS A 264 -0.66 0.26 20.87
C LYS A 264 0.17 0.37 19.61
N ASP A 265 1.48 0.50 19.76
CA ASP A 265 2.43 0.46 18.63
C ASP A 265 2.19 -0.74 17.72
N SER A 266 1.94 -1.93 18.35
CA SER A 266 1.66 -3.17 17.62
C SER A 266 0.45 -3.08 16.68
N ASP A 267 -0.57 -2.35 17.07
CA ASP A 267 -1.79 -2.22 16.27
C ASP A 267 -1.53 -1.35 15.04
N ILE A 268 -0.71 -0.32 15.20
CA ILE A 268 -0.37 0.59 14.10
C ILE A 268 0.61 -0.04 13.11
N TYR A 269 1.74 -0.62 13.56
CA TYR A 269 2.68 -1.19 12.59
C TYR A 269 2.11 -2.41 11.87
N LYS A 270 1.25 -3.20 12.52
CA LYS A 270 0.51 -4.30 11.87
C LYS A 270 -0.49 -3.77 10.86
N LYS A 271 -1.26 -2.73 11.19
CA LYS A 271 -2.17 -2.07 10.26
C LYS A 271 -1.42 -1.45 9.08
N ALA A 272 -0.21 -0.92 9.30
CA ALA A 272 0.66 -0.42 8.26
C ALA A 272 1.29 -1.53 7.39
N ASN A 273 1.05 -2.80 7.69
CA ASN A 273 1.70 -3.93 7.04
C ASN A 273 3.25 -3.85 7.13
N VAL A 274 3.75 -3.36 8.27
CA VAL A 274 5.18 -3.18 8.57
C VAL A 274 5.62 -4.18 9.63
N ASP A 275 6.81 -4.76 9.45
CA ASP A 275 7.34 -5.71 10.42
C ASP A 275 7.84 -5.05 11.71
N ARG A 276 7.83 -5.81 12.80
CA ARG A 276 8.27 -5.36 14.11
C ARG A 276 9.73 -4.90 14.14
N LYS A 277 10.61 -5.56 13.36
CA LYS A 277 12.05 -5.22 13.35
C LYS A 277 12.26 -3.85 12.72
N LEU A 278 11.55 -3.56 11.62
CA LEU A 278 11.57 -2.25 10.97
C LEU A 278 10.98 -1.17 11.88
N PHE A 279 9.82 -1.43 12.49
CA PHE A 279 9.24 -0.49 13.45
C PHE A 279 10.17 -0.21 14.64
N SER A 280 10.82 -1.24 15.19
CA SER A 280 11.80 -1.07 16.26
C SER A 280 13.00 -0.20 15.83
N LYS A 281 13.48 -0.32 14.60
CA LYS A 281 14.54 0.57 14.06
C LYS A 281 14.07 2.01 14.00
N ILE A 282 12.84 2.26 13.54
CA ILE A 282 12.26 3.61 13.48
C ILE A 282 12.14 4.20 14.89
N ARG A 283 11.60 3.42 15.84
CA ARG A 283 11.37 3.87 17.22
C ARG A 283 12.66 4.22 17.96
N ASN A 284 13.72 3.43 17.74
CA ASN A 284 14.98 3.56 18.48
C ASN A 284 15.98 4.52 17.82
N ASN A 285 15.70 5.02 16.62
CA ASN A 285 16.56 5.95 15.92
C ASN A 285 15.77 7.18 15.46
N PRO A 286 15.90 8.33 16.15
CA PRO A 286 15.23 9.57 15.79
C PRO A 286 15.51 10.04 14.35
N ASP A 287 16.71 9.78 13.85
CA ASP A 287 17.18 10.19 12.53
C ASP A 287 16.88 9.15 11.45
N TYR A 288 16.13 8.09 11.77
CA TYR A 288 15.81 7.04 10.81
C TYR A 288 14.94 7.58 9.68
N LYS A 289 15.41 7.40 8.45
CA LYS A 289 14.66 7.72 7.23
C LYS A 289 14.07 6.45 6.63
N PRO A 290 12.77 6.21 6.75
CA PRO A 290 12.10 5.07 6.14
C PRO A 290 12.07 5.24 4.61
N SER A 291 11.75 4.16 3.88
CA SER A 291 11.39 4.27 2.47
C SER A 291 10.08 5.05 2.32
N LYS A 292 9.83 5.63 1.14
CA LYS A 292 8.57 6.33 0.84
C LYS A 292 7.36 5.42 1.04
N VAL A 293 7.48 4.16 0.63
CA VAL A 293 6.45 3.13 0.79
C VAL A 293 6.12 2.92 2.25
N THR A 294 7.14 2.79 3.11
CA THR A 294 6.97 2.65 4.56
C THR A 294 6.33 3.88 5.19
N ALA A 295 6.76 5.08 4.80
CA ALA A 295 6.18 6.33 5.32
C ALA A 295 4.70 6.44 4.97
N LEU A 296 4.32 6.13 3.73
CA LEU A 296 2.92 6.13 3.28
C LEU A 296 2.10 5.02 3.95
N ALA A 297 2.69 3.86 4.19
CA ALA A 297 2.02 2.77 4.91
C ALA A 297 1.61 3.21 6.33
N PHE A 298 2.46 3.95 7.04
CA PHE A 298 2.10 4.54 8.34
C PHE A 298 1.06 5.65 8.22
N ALA A 299 1.13 6.50 7.19
CA ALA A 299 0.10 7.53 6.96
C ALA A 299 -1.29 6.91 6.79
N ILE A 300 -1.39 5.83 6.01
CA ILE A 300 -2.63 5.06 5.82
C ILE A 300 -3.08 4.38 7.13
N ALA A 301 -2.17 3.75 7.87
CA ALA A 301 -2.51 3.08 9.13
C ALA A 301 -3.03 4.04 10.20
N LEU A 302 -2.51 5.27 10.22
CA LEU A 302 -2.92 6.36 11.09
C LEU A 302 -4.16 7.12 10.57
N GLU A 303 -4.66 6.76 9.38
CA GLU A 303 -5.83 7.38 8.75
C GLU A 303 -5.68 8.89 8.53
N LEU A 304 -4.45 9.32 8.20
CA LEU A 304 -4.15 10.73 7.96
C LEU A 304 -4.87 11.23 6.69
N ASP A 305 -5.37 12.45 6.75
CA ASP A 305 -5.88 13.10 5.56
C ASP A 305 -4.75 13.48 4.56
N LEU A 306 -5.09 14.07 3.43
CA LEU A 306 -4.12 14.35 2.38
C LEU A 306 -3.08 15.40 2.79
N GLU A 307 -3.46 16.41 3.56
CA GLU A 307 -2.56 17.47 4.02
C GLU A 307 -1.65 16.95 5.13
N GLU A 308 -2.21 16.24 6.11
CA GLU A 308 -1.46 15.55 7.15
C GLU A 308 -0.49 14.53 6.57
N THR A 309 -0.91 13.79 5.55
CA THR A 309 -0.04 12.84 4.85
C THR A 309 1.13 13.54 4.19
N ARG A 310 0.91 14.66 3.51
CA ARG A 310 1.98 15.43 2.85
C ARG A 310 2.99 15.97 3.85
N ASP A 311 2.53 16.55 4.97
CA ASP A 311 3.41 17.01 6.04
C ASP A 311 4.23 15.83 6.60
N PHE A 312 3.54 14.75 6.95
CA PHE A 312 4.16 13.58 7.55
C PHE A 312 5.25 12.94 6.68
N ILE A 313 4.98 12.69 5.38
CA ILE A 313 6.00 12.13 4.49
C ILE A 313 7.09 13.15 4.13
N GLY A 314 6.75 14.45 4.16
CA GLY A 314 7.69 15.55 3.99
C GLY A 314 8.82 15.51 5.03
N ARG A 315 8.53 15.10 6.27
CA ARG A 315 9.51 14.92 7.34
C ARG A 315 10.51 13.79 7.10
N ALA A 316 10.17 12.84 6.22
CA ALA A 316 11.08 11.83 5.69
C ALA A 316 11.78 12.27 4.38
N GLY A 317 11.48 13.46 3.87
CA GLY A 317 12.02 14.01 2.63
C GLY A 317 11.28 13.54 1.37
N TYR A 318 10.01 13.10 1.48
CA TYR A 318 9.21 12.63 0.36
C TYR A 318 8.04 13.57 0.07
N ALA A 319 7.57 13.52 -1.18
CA ALA A 319 6.36 14.19 -1.63
C ALA A 319 5.53 13.26 -2.51
N LEU A 320 4.20 13.46 -2.55
CA LEU A 320 3.33 12.82 -3.53
C LEU A 320 3.52 13.51 -4.89
N SER A 321 3.76 12.70 -5.92
CA SER A 321 3.95 13.18 -7.28
C SER A 321 2.82 12.72 -8.19
N ARG A 322 2.28 13.62 -8.99
CA ARG A 322 1.26 13.30 -9.99
C ARG A 322 1.82 12.54 -11.20
N SER A 323 3.13 12.52 -11.39
CA SER A 323 3.79 11.71 -12.41
C SER A 323 4.01 10.25 -11.99
N SER A 324 3.67 9.89 -10.76
CA SER A 324 3.81 8.54 -10.20
C SER A 324 2.43 7.89 -10.07
N LYS A 325 2.19 6.79 -10.79
CA LYS A 325 0.95 6.00 -10.67
C LYS A 325 0.74 5.54 -9.24
N PHE A 326 1.79 5.09 -8.56
CA PHE A 326 1.77 4.71 -7.17
C PHE A 326 1.21 5.83 -6.30
N ASP A 327 1.74 7.06 -6.43
CA ASP A 327 1.32 8.20 -5.62
C ASP A 327 -0.13 8.62 -5.91
N ILE A 328 -0.54 8.54 -7.18
CA ILE A 328 -1.91 8.85 -7.61
C ILE A 328 -2.90 7.85 -7.00
N ILE A 329 -2.57 6.56 -6.96
CA ILE A 329 -3.41 5.53 -6.34
C ILE A 329 -3.54 5.80 -4.84
N ILE A 330 -2.43 6.07 -4.14
CA ILE A 330 -2.47 6.41 -2.71
C ILE A 330 -3.32 7.66 -2.46
N GLU A 331 -3.12 8.73 -3.25
CA GLU A 331 -3.93 9.96 -3.15
C GLU A 331 -5.42 9.68 -3.36
N TYR A 332 -5.77 8.80 -4.31
CA TYR A 332 -7.16 8.38 -4.55
C TYR A 332 -7.79 7.78 -3.29
N PHE A 333 -7.12 6.78 -2.68
CA PHE A 333 -7.66 6.09 -1.50
C PHE A 333 -7.78 7.02 -0.29
N ILE A 334 -6.81 7.90 -0.05
CA ILE A 334 -6.87 8.90 1.02
C ILE A 334 -8.07 9.84 0.81
N LYS A 335 -8.32 10.31 -0.42
CA LYS A 335 -9.47 11.18 -0.74
C LYS A 335 -10.80 10.47 -0.55
N GLN A 336 -10.86 9.17 -0.80
CA GLN A 336 -12.05 8.35 -0.53
C GLN A 336 -12.20 7.99 0.95
N ARG A 337 -11.25 8.38 1.81
CA ARG A 337 -11.17 7.97 3.21
C ARG A 337 -11.17 6.44 3.39
N ASN A 338 -10.60 5.75 2.43
CA ASN A 338 -10.42 4.32 2.48
C ASN A 338 -8.95 4.01 2.86
N TYR A 339 -8.77 3.52 4.07
CA TYR A 339 -7.46 3.24 4.68
C TYR A 339 -7.21 1.75 4.87
N ASP A 340 -7.89 0.91 4.09
CA ASP A 340 -7.62 -0.52 4.06
C ASP A 340 -6.36 -0.79 3.23
N VAL A 341 -5.25 -1.09 3.92
CA VAL A 341 -3.95 -1.36 3.29
C VAL A 341 -4.03 -2.53 2.30
N PHE A 342 -4.89 -3.50 2.56
CA PHE A 342 -5.01 -4.67 1.70
C PHE A 342 -5.74 -4.33 0.39
N GLU A 343 -6.82 -3.56 0.46
CA GLU A 343 -7.54 -3.07 -0.73
C GLU A 343 -6.66 -2.12 -1.56
N ILE A 344 -5.89 -1.28 -0.89
CA ILE A 344 -4.89 -0.42 -1.55
C ILE A 344 -3.83 -1.26 -2.26
N ASN A 345 -3.30 -2.30 -1.60
CA ASN A 345 -2.31 -3.19 -2.18
C ASN A 345 -2.85 -3.99 -3.36
N GLU A 346 -4.12 -4.40 -3.31
CA GLU A 346 -4.81 -5.01 -4.44
C GLU A 346 -4.84 -4.06 -5.65
N ALA A 347 -5.21 -2.80 -5.43
CA ALA A 347 -5.20 -1.80 -6.48
C ALA A 347 -3.78 -1.52 -7.00
N LEU A 348 -2.80 -1.33 -6.11
CA LEU A 348 -1.40 -1.12 -6.50
C LEU A 348 -0.88 -2.27 -7.36
N PHE A 349 -1.16 -3.51 -6.97
CA PHE A 349 -0.78 -4.69 -7.74
C PHE A 349 -1.44 -4.73 -9.13
N ALA A 350 -2.74 -4.41 -9.22
CA ALA A 350 -3.47 -4.39 -10.48
C ALA A 350 -2.89 -3.39 -11.50
N PHE A 351 -2.27 -2.32 -11.01
CA PHE A 351 -1.61 -1.29 -11.82
C PHE A 351 -0.07 -1.44 -11.89
N ASP A 352 0.47 -2.63 -11.58
CA ASP A 352 1.91 -2.96 -11.60
C ASP A 352 2.75 -2.03 -10.69
N GLN A 353 2.21 -1.65 -9.53
CA GLN A 353 2.93 -0.85 -8.54
C GLN A 353 3.37 -1.71 -7.34
N SER A 354 4.39 -1.24 -6.62
CA SER A 354 4.86 -1.88 -5.38
C SER A 354 3.77 -1.81 -4.30
N SER A 355 3.61 -2.88 -3.53
CA SER A 355 2.68 -2.90 -2.39
C SER A 355 3.15 -2.00 -1.26
N LEU A 356 2.22 -1.45 -0.48
CA LEU A 356 2.52 -0.77 0.79
C LEU A 356 3.00 -1.78 1.84
N GLY A 357 3.99 -1.39 2.62
CA GLY A 357 4.43 -2.13 3.80
C GLY A 357 5.29 -3.35 3.55
N GLY A 358 5.72 -3.65 2.37
CA GLY A 358 6.66 -4.74 2.08
C GLY A 358 8.04 -4.57 2.74
N VAL A 359 8.88 -5.61 2.68
CA VAL A 359 10.28 -5.53 3.13
C VAL A 359 11.01 -4.54 2.23
N GLY A 360 11.45 -3.43 2.81
CA GLY A 360 12.30 -2.45 2.13
C GLY A 360 13.75 -2.90 2.02
#